data_ea988efac7635e59ec93f0b9d7953fd7
#
_entry.id   ea988efac7635e59ec93f0b9d7953fd7
#
_cell.length_a   1.000
_cell.length_b   1.000
_cell.length_c   1.000
_cell.angle_alpha   90.00
_cell.angle_beta   90.00
_cell.angle_gamma   90.00
#
_symmetry.space_group_name_H-M   'P 1'
#
loop_
_entity.id
_entity.type
_entity.pdbx_description
1 polymer ?
#
loop_
_entity_poly.entity_id
_entity_poly.type
_entity_poly.pdbx_seq_one_letter_code
_entity_poly.pdbx_strand_id
1 'polypeptide(L)'
;MVVKYMIDNNYISILVEDYIDFKKGLGFELKICARRLRSFASYTRSLDYTGYISKDIALKWCCMGTDSSKTKGRRLEMLRPFLQFAHIKNENNEIIYNQIFPNIRKRPNPHIYTEEEVLILIEKCKELYSPDQLRIKSMQTVLGLLWSTGMRPNEVASLKYKDFDIENNLIKIHDTKLHKDRTIPIHESVSIKIKEYILFLNDHKIYPNENDTLFYTTNQKPFSLSKIQYTFKLIRCGITHEDSDHTNVRLYDFRHSFASRTIYQWLNNKEDVNAKL
;
A
#
# COMPACT_ATOMS: atom_id res chain seq x y z
N MET A 1 4.03 41.57 -1.44
CA MET A 1 3.99 41.70 -2.91
C MET A 1 3.02 40.67 -3.44
N VAL A 2 1.81 41.08 -3.92
CA VAL A 2 0.80 40.16 -4.46
C VAL A 2 1.26 39.81 -5.87
N VAL A 3 1.70 38.57 -6.09
CA VAL A 3 2.01 38.07 -7.44
C VAL A 3 0.69 38.02 -8.21
N LYS A 4 0.53 38.90 -9.18
CA LYS A 4 -0.63 38.94 -10.07
C LYS A 4 -0.44 37.82 -11.10
N TYR A 5 -1.04 36.66 -10.84
CA TYR A 5 -1.00 35.55 -11.80
C TYR A 5 -1.71 35.98 -13.11
N MET A 6 -1.07 35.80 -14.24
CA MET A 6 -1.75 35.88 -15.54
C MET A 6 -2.65 34.67 -15.67
N ILE A 7 -3.91 34.89 -16.02
CA ILE A 7 -4.92 33.84 -16.17
C ILE A 7 -4.83 33.32 -17.61
N ASP A 8 -3.88 32.44 -17.83
CA ASP A 8 -3.69 31.70 -19.07
C ASP A 8 -3.93 30.20 -18.84
N ASN A 9 -3.69 29.37 -19.85
CA ASN A 9 -3.84 27.91 -19.75
C ASN A 9 -2.81 27.25 -18.79
N ASN A 10 -1.83 27.97 -18.29
CA ASN A 10 -0.85 27.51 -17.29
C ASN A 10 -1.20 27.90 -15.86
N TYR A 11 -2.17 28.81 -15.67
CA TYR A 11 -2.53 29.34 -14.35
C TYR A 11 -2.74 28.25 -13.30
N ILE A 12 -3.55 27.21 -13.60
CA ILE A 12 -3.81 26.10 -12.69
C ILE A 12 -2.56 25.26 -12.46
N SER A 13 -1.70 25.09 -13.45
CA SER A 13 -0.45 24.37 -13.32
C SER A 13 0.50 25.06 -12.34
N ILE A 14 0.61 26.37 -12.41
CA ILE A 14 1.42 27.19 -11.50
C ILE A 14 0.88 27.05 -10.06
N LEU A 15 -0.42 27.21 -9.86
CA LEU A 15 -1.04 27.04 -8.54
C LEU A 15 -0.82 25.63 -7.95
N VAL A 16 -0.82 24.60 -8.78
CA VAL A 16 -0.57 23.23 -8.35
C VAL A 16 0.87 23.05 -7.85
N GLU A 17 1.86 23.58 -8.59
CA GLU A 17 3.26 23.48 -8.14
C GLU A 17 3.49 24.33 -6.88
N ASP A 18 2.95 25.55 -6.80
CA ASP A 18 3.01 26.39 -5.60
C ASP A 18 2.43 25.66 -4.36
N TYR A 19 1.30 24.98 -4.53
CA TYR A 19 0.71 24.19 -3.45
C TYR A 19 1.58 23.00 -3.04
N ILE A 20 2.15 22.30 -4.01
CA ILE A 20 3.05 21.16 -3.76
C ILE A 20 4.27 21.64 -2.98
N ASP A 21 4.88 22.76 -3.38
CA ASP A 21 6.09 23.30 -2.76
C ASP A 21 5.76 23.87 -1.36
N PHE A 22 4.64 24.54 -1.20
CA PHE A 22 4.15 24.95 0.12
C PHE A 22 4.02 23.77 1.07
N LYS A 23 3.39 22.68 0.63
CA LYS A 23 3.21 21.48 1.46
C LYS A 23 4.53 20.74 1.75
N LYS A 24 5.45 20.69 0.80
CA LYS A 24 6.80 20.15 1.02
C LYS A 24 7.57 20.98 2.05
N GLY A 25 7.49 22.31 1.97
CA GLY A 25 8.07 23.20 2.97
C GLY A 25 7.54 22.97 4.39
N LEU A 26 6.33 22.43 4.53
CA LEU A 26 5.74 21.98 5.80
C LEU A 26 6.12 20.53 6.19
N GLY A 27 7.02 19.87 5.43
CA GLY A 27 7.49 18.51 5.72
C GLY A 27 6.59 17.37 5.20
N PHE A 28 5.59 17.64 4.34
CA PHE A 28 4.71 16.59 3.83
C PHE A 28 5.29 15.88 2.60
N GLU A 29 5.36 14.55 2.62
CA GLU A 29 5.63 13.73 1.45
C GLU A 29 4.37 13.54 0.59
N LEU A 30 4.23 14.29 -0.50
CA LEU A 30 3.01 14.33 -1.33
C LEU A 30 3.07 13.41 -2.57
N LYS A 31 3.84 12.31 -2.58
CA LYS A 31 4.06 11.48 -3.80
C LYS A 31 2.79 11.18 -4.60
N ILE A 32 1.75 10.69 -3.95
CA ILE A 32 0.46 10.35 -4.61
C ILE A 32 -0.37 11.60 -4.89
N CYS A 33 -0.48 12.51 -3.92
CA CYS A 33 -1.28 13.72 -4.05
C CYS A 33 -0.72 14.63 -5.15
N ALA A 34 0.59 14.88 -5.18
CA ALA A 34 1.23 15.67 -6.21
C ALA A 34 0.97 15.11 -7.62
N ARG A 35 1.13 13.78 -7.82
CA ARG A 35 0.81 13.15 -9.10
C ARG A 35 -0.64 13.38 -9.53
N ARG A 36 -1.59 13.32 -8.60
CA ARG A 36 -3.02 13.54 -8.89
C ARG A 36 -3.32 15.00 -9.17
N LEU A 37 -2.72 15.93 -8.45
CA LEU A 37 -2.88 17.36 -8.71
C LEU A 37 -2.28 17.75 -10.07
N ARG A 38 -1.13 17.22 -10.43
CA ARG A 38 -0.54 17.41 -11.77
C ARG A 38 -1.43 16.81 -12.87
N SER A 39 -2.12 15.68 -12.59
CA SER A 39 -3.11 15.12 -13.52
C SER A 39 -4.31 16.06 -13.70
N PHE A 40 -4.75 16.75 -12.63
CA PHE A 40 -5.79 17.79 -12.73
C PHE A 40 -5.30 18.98 -13.60
N ALA A 41 -4.13 19.50 -13.35
CA ALA A 41 -3.54 20.57 -14.16
C ALA A 41 -3.33 20.16 -15.62
N SER A 42 -2.92 18.92 -15.89
CA SER A 42 -2.80 18.40 -17.25
C SER A 42 -4.17 18.30 -17.95
N TYR A 43 -5.19 17.91 -17.21
CA TYR A 43 -6.56 17.87 -17.73
C TYR A 43 -7.06 19.25 -18.13
N THR A 44 -6.88 20.27 -17.29
CA THR A 44 -7.32 21.64 -17.61
C THR A 44 -6.58 22.19 -18.83
N ARG A 45 -5.28 21.89 -18.96
CA ARG A 45 -4.50 22.25 -20.16
C ARG A 45 -4.99 21.55 -21.42
N SER A 46 -5.37 20.27 -21.34
CA SER A 46 -5.90 19.53 -22.50
C SER A 46 -7.24 20.06 -23.02
N LEU A 47 -7.91 20.91 -22.23
CA LEU A 47 -9.14 21.58 -22.59
C LEU A 47 -8.90 23.06 -22.99
N ASP A 48 -7.65 23.50 -23.08
CA ASP A 48 -7.27 24.91 -23.27
C ASP A 48 -8.03 25.84 -22.29
N TYR A 49 -8.24 25.34 -21.05
CA TYR A 49 -9.02 26.05 -20.06
C TYR A 49 -8.26 27.27 -19.56
N THR A 50 -8.83 28.44 -19.83
CA THR A 50 -8.33 29.73 -19.36
C THR A 50 -9.34 30.31 -18.37
N GLY A 51 -8.96 30.38 -17.10
CA GLY A 51 -9.85 30.94 -16.07
C GLY A 51 -9.56 30.43 -14.67
N TYR A 52 -10.28 30.99 -13.72
CA TYR A 52 -10.26 30.55 -12.34
C TYR A 52 -10.83 29.13 -12.20
N ILE A 53 -10.40 28.42 -11.17
CA ILE A 53 -10.90 27.07 -10.93
C ILE A 53 -12.37 27.13 -10.53
N SER A 54 -13.24 26.66 -11.41
CA SER A 54 -14.68 26.52 -11.11
C SER A 54 -15.01 25.15 -10.52
N LYS A 55 -16.12 25.05 -9.78
CA LYS A 55 -16.66 23.77 -9.30
C LYS A 55 -16.89 22.79 -10.44
N ASP A 56 -17.37 23.30 -11.57
CA ASP A 56 -17.66 22.48 -12.75
C ASP A 56 -16.42 21.78 -13.29
N ILE A 57 -15.30 22.52 -13.52
CA ILE A 57 -14.06 21.93 -14.05
C ILE A 57 -13.46 20.93 -13.06
N ALA A 58 -13.53 21.23 -11.76
CA ALA A 58 -13.02 20.33 -10.71
C ALA A 58 -13.84 19.02 -10.66
N LEU A 59 -15.17 19.11 -10.74
CA LEU A 59 -16.04 17.94 -10.74
C LEU A 59 -15.96 17.12 -12.03
N LYS A 60 -15.85 17.76 -13.20
CA LYS A 60 -15.59 17.06 -14.45
C LYS A 60 -14.33 16.20 -14.39
N TRP A 61 -13.23 16.74 -13.86
CA TRP A 61 -12.03 15.95 -13.67
C TRP A 61 -12.22 14.80 -12.67
N CYS A 62 -12.92 15.05 -11.55
CA CYS A 62 -13.20 13.97 -10.58
C CYS A 62 -13.98 12.83 -11.22
N CYS A 63 -14.89 13.15 -12.16
CA CYS A 63 -15.77 12.19 -12.83
C CYS A 63 -15.19 11.57 -14.10
N MET A 64 -13.95 11.91 -14.50
CA MET A 64 -13.33 11.33 -15.70
C MET A 64 -13.29 9.81 -15.65
N GLY A 65 -13.55 9.18 -16.80
CA GLY A 65 -13.50 7.75 -16.98
C GLY A 65 -14.67 6.99 -16.34
N THR A 66 -14.60 5.66 -16.37
CA THR A 66 -15.64 4.73 -15.85
C THR A 66 -15.42 4.36 -14.38
N ASP A 67 -14.69 5.18 -13.64
CA ASP A 67 -14.32 4.90 -12.26
C ASP A 67 -15.52 4.85 -11.30
N SER A 68 -15.38 4.04 -10.25
CA SER A 68 -16.40 3.92 -9.20
C SER A 68 -16.62 5.25 -8.46
N SER A 69 -17.83 5.47 -7.93
CA SER A 69 -18.15 6.63 -7.08
C SER A 69 -17.14 6.83 -5.94
N LYS A 70 -16.59 5.74 -5.41
CA LYS A 70 -15.52 5.77 -4.39
C LYS A 70 -14.22 6.38 -4.91
N THR A 71 -13.83 6.08 -6.14
CA THR A 71 -12.63 6.66 -6.77
C THR A 71 -12.83 8.15 -7.06
N LYS A 72 -14.01 8.52 -7.58
CA LYS A 72 -14.40 9.91 -7.84
C LYS A 72 -14.36 10.74 -6.56
N GLY A 73 -14.94 10.23 -5.48
CA GLY A 73 -14.91 10.88 -4.19
C GLY A 73 -13.49 11.03 -3.61
N ARG A 74 -12.62 10.04 -3.75
CA ARG A 74 -11.20 10.16 -3.33
C ARG A 74 -10.43 11.22 -4.12
N ARG A 75 -10.75 11.40 -5.40
CA ARG A 75 -10.16 12.51 -6.19
C ARG A 75 -10.59 13.85 -5.61
N LEU A 76 -11.86 14.01 -5.28
CA LEU A 76 -12.38 15.24 -4.67
C LEU A 76 -11.78 15.50 -3.28
N GLU A 77 -11.68 14.48 -2.43
CA GLU A 77 -11.03 14.63 -1.11
C GLU A 77 -9.58 15.11 -1.21
N MET A 78 -8.83 14.65 -2.20
CA MET A 78 -7.46 15.12 -2.43
C MET A 78 -7.40 16.51 -3.05
N LEU A 79 -8.42 16.89 -3.84
CA LEU A 79 -8.47 18.19 -4.50
C LEU A 79 -8.88 19.31 -3.53
N ARG A 80 -9.75 19.04 -2.56
CA ARG A 80 -10.29 20.05 -1.63
C ARG A 80 -9.25 20.93 -0.93
N PRO A 81 -8.18 20.40 -0.31
CA PRO A 81 -7.17 21.23 0.32
C PRO A 81 -6.44 22.14 -0.67
N PHE A 82 -6.27 21.69 -1.92
CA PHE A 82 -5.73 22.50 -2.99
C PHE A 82 -6.71 23.62 -3.40
N LEU A 83 -8.00 23.32 -3.53
CA LEU A 83 -9.02 24.34 -3.85
C LEU A 83 -9.08 25.43 -2.77
N GLN A 84 -8.95 25.07 -1.50
CA GLN A 84 -8.84 26.04 -0.40
C GLN A 84 -7.60 26.91 -0.54
N PHE A 85 -6.44 26.33 -0.84
CA PHE A 85 -5.22 27.07 -1.08
C PHE A 85 -5.34 28.02 -2.29
N ALA A 86 -5.93 27.55 -3.40
CA ALA A 86 -6.16 28.34 -4.59
C ALA A 86 -7.09 29.54 -4.31
N HIS A 87 -8.15 29.32 -3.51
CA HIS A 87 -9.07 30.37 -3.10
C HIS A 87 -8.39 31.46 -2.22
N ILE A 88 -7.52 31.05 -1.29
CA ILE A 88 -6.73 32.00 -0.51
C ILE A 88 -5.82 32.85 -1.40
N LYS A 89 -5.28 32.26 -2.48
CA LYS A 89 -4.46 33.02 -3.46
C LYS A 89 -5.30 33.97 -4.28
N ASN A 90 -6.53 33.58 -4.64
CA ASN A 90 -7.49 34.41 -5.38
C ASN A 90 -8.91 33.87 -5.11
N GLU A 91 -9.79 34.72 -4.56
CA GLU A 91 -11.16 34.39 -4.17
C GLU A 91 -12.06 33.95 -5.33
N ASN A 92 -11.70 34.25 -6.57
CA ASN A 92 -12.43 33.80 -7.75
C ASN A 92 -12.26 32.29 -8.01
N ASN A 93 -11.29 31.60 -7.37
CA ASN A 93 -11.21 30.16 -7.40
C ASN A 93 -12.28 29.56 -6.44
N GLU A 94 -13.15 28.71 -6.96
CA GLU A 94 -14.26 28.17 -6.19
C GLU A 94 -13.84 27.00 -5.26
N ILE A 95 -14.47 26.94 -4.09
CA ILE A 95 -14.29 25.83 -3.12
C ILE A 95 -15.50 24.89 -3.17
N ILE A 96 -15.25 23.58 -3.02
CA ILE A 96 -16.29 22.55 -2.93
C ILE A 96 -16.35 22.05 -1.48
N TYR A 97 -17.31 22.53 -0.70
CA TYR A 97 -17.51 22.12 0.71
C TYR A 97 -18.39 20.87 0.82
N ASN A 98 -19.42 20.74 -0.01
CA ASN A 98 -20.43 19.71 0.13
C ASN A 98 -19.89 18.31 -0.21
N GLN A 99 -20.46 17.30 0.45
CA GLN A 99 -20.24 15.92 0.10
C GLN A 99 -21.08 15.56 -1.13
N ILE A 100 -20.41 15.46 -2.30
CA ILE A 100 -21.07 15.19 -3.58
C ILE A 100 -21.14 13.68 -3.85
N PHE A 101 -20.14 12.94 -3.38
CA PHE A 101 -20.07 11.49 -3.58
C PHE A 101 -20.44 10.75 -2.29
N PRO A 102 -20.98 9.51 -2.38
CA PRO A 102 -21.30 8.70 -1.22
C PRO A 102 -20.11 8.53 -0.26
N ASN A 103 -20.39 8.25 1.01
CA ASN A 103 -19.37 8.12 2.05
C ASN A 103 -18.31 7.08 1.67
N ILE A 104 -17.09 7.57 1.39
CA ILE A 104 -15.96 6.79 0.89
C ILE A 104 -15.32 5.96 2.00
N ARG A 105 -15.61 6.30 3.25
CA ARG A 105 -14.91 5.75 4.44
C ARG A 105 -15.40 4.37 4.87
N LYS A 106 -16.48 3.85 4.27
CA LYS A 106 -16.94 2.48 4.58
C LYS A 106 -15.84 1.50 4.18
N ARG A 107 -15.11 1.00 5.17
CA ARG A 107 -14.11 -0.05 4.96
C ARG A 107 -14.83 -1.39 4.84
N PRO A 108 -14.46 -2.25 3.89
CA PRO A 108 -14.96 -3.62 3.89
C PRO A 108 -14.46 -4.32 5.15
N ASN A 109 -15.24 -5.25 5.68
CA ASN A 109 -14.80 -6.09 6.77
C ASN A 109 -13.54 -6.84 6.35
N PRO A 110 -12.53 -6.96 7.22
CA PRO A 110 -11.36 -7.77 6.92
C PRO A 110 -11.75 -9.26 6.93
N HIS A 111 -11.13 -10.02 6.04
CA HIS A 111 -11.17 -11.47 6.12
C HIS A 111 -10.23 -11.94 7.25
N ILE A 112 -10.70 -12.83 8.10
CA ILE A 112 -9.89 -13.46 9.15
C ILE A 112 -9.51 -14.86 8.66
N TYR A 113 -8.25 -14.99 8.24
CA TYR A 113 -7.72 -16.25 7.74
C TYR A 113 -7.69 -17.32 8.83
N THR A 114 -8.09 -18.53 8.47
CA THR A 114 -7.82 -19.73 9.27
C THR A 114 -6.45 -20.32 8.92
N GLU A 115 -5.98 -21.24 9.74
CA GLU A 115 -4.72 -21.94 9.47
C GLU A 115 -4.82 -22.79 8.20
N GLU A 116 -5.95 -23.47 8.01
CA GLU A 116 -6.24 -24.28 6.83
C GLU A 116 -6.21 -23.46 5.54
N GLU A 117 -6.82 -22.25 5.54
CA GLU A 117 -6.79 -21.35 4.40
C GLU A 117 -5.36 -20.91 4.05
N VAL A 118 -4.52 -20.65 5.07
CA VAL A 118 -3.11 -20.29 4.85
C VAL A 118 -2.34 -21.46 4.25
N LEU A 119 -2.56 -22.68 4.74
CA LEU A 119 -1.94 -23.89 4.17
C LEU A 119 -2.37 -24.11 2.71
N ILE A 120 -3.66 -23.93 2.41
CA ILE A 120 -4.16 -23.97 1.02
C ILE A 120 -3.46 -22.94 0.15
N LEU A 121 -3.30 -21.71 0.60
CA LEU A 121 -2.60 -20.66 -0.14
C LEU A 121 -1.13 -21.01 -0.39
N ILE A 122 -0.44 -21.58 0.61
CA ILE A 122 0.95 -22.01 0.48
C ILE A 122 1.06 -23.15 -0.55
N GLU A 123 0.13 -24.09 -0.53
CA GLU A 123 0.09 -25.19 -1.51
C GLU A 123 -0.20 -24.67 -2.92
N LYS A 124 -1.17 -23.77 -3.08
CA LYS A 124 -1.51 -23.10 -4.34
C LYS A 124 -0.33 -22.33 -4.96
N CYS A 125 0.67 -21.94 -4.19
CA CYS A 125 1.87 -21.35 -4.76
C CYS A 125 2.60 -22.30 -5.73
N LYS A 126 2.47 -23.62 -5.57
CA LYS A 126 3.11 -24.62 -6.45
C LYS A 126 2.54 -24.60 -7.88
N GLU A 127 1.32 -24.09 -8.07
CA GLU A 127 0.67 -23.97 -9.37
C GLU A 127 1.13 -22.73 -10.15
N LEU A 128 1.92 -21.85 -9.53
CA LEU A 128 2.41 -20.64 -10.17
C LEU A 128 3.45 -20.98 -11.25
N TYR A 129 3.35 -20.31 -12.39
CA TYR A 129 4.42 -20.39 -13.39
C TYR A 129 5.71 -19.77 -12.84
N SER A 130 6.72 -20.59 -12.61
CA SER A 130 8.04 -20.21 -12.11
C SER A 130 9.06 -21.29 -12.49
N PRO A 131 9.66 -21.22 -13.70
CA PRO A 131 10.64 -22.23 -14.17
C PRO A 131 11.84 -22.39 -13.23
N ASP A 132 12.24 -21.29 -12.59
CA ASP A 132 13.32 -21.21 -11.61
C ASP A 132 12.85 -21.37 -10.15
N GLN A 133 11.58 -21.68 -9.93
CA GLN A 133 10.95 -21.83 -8.62
C GLN A 133 11.06 -20.61 -7.65
N LEU A 134 11.77 -19.55 -8.03
CA LEU A 134 12.00 -18.38 -7.20
C LEU A 134 10.70 -17.72 -6.73
N ARG A 135 9.76 -17.52 -7.68
CA ARG A 135 8.46 -16.91 -7.36
C ARG A 135 7.65 -17.75 -6.38
N ILE A 136 7.69 -19.08 -6.53
CA ILE A 136 6.98 -20.03 -5.68
C ILE A 136 7.52 -19.94 -4.26
N LYS A 137 8.82 -20.16 -4.09
CA LYS A 137 9.49 -20.16 -2.78
C LYS A 137 9.40 -18.81 -2.08
N SER A 138 9.62 -17.71 -2.81
CA SER A 138 9.45 -16.37 -2.26
C SER A 138 8.02 -16.13 -1.78
N MET A 139 7.00 -16.51 -2.56
CA MET A 139 5.61 -16.27 -2.15
C MET A 139 5.21 -17.10 -0.94
N GLN A 140 5.64 -18.36 -0.86
CA GLN A 140 5.44 -19.22 0.31
C GLN A 140 6.05 -18.60 1.57
N THR A 141 7.29 -18.11 1.47
CA THR A 141 7.99 -17.46 2.60
C THR A 141 7.32 -16.15 3.00
N VAL A 142 6.88 -15.34 2.02
CA VAL A 142 6.12 -14.10 2.26
C VAL A 142 4.81 -14.38 3.01
N LEU A 143 4.04 -15.40 2.61
CA LEU A 143 2.80 -15.78 3.29
C LEU A 143 3.07 -16.24 4.72
N GLY A 144 4.10 -17.07 4.93
CA GLY A 144 4.51 -17.52 6.25
C GLY A 144 4.90 -16.36 7.17
N LEU A 145 5.66 -15.37 6.67
CA LEU A 145 6.02 -14.18 7.42
C LEU A 145 4.80 -13.32 7.77
N LEU A 146 3.91 -13.06 6.82
CA LEU A 146 2.69 -12.30 7.08
C LEU A 146 1.83 -12.96 8.15
N TRP A 147 1.72 -14.30 8.11
CA TRP A 147 0.93 -15.09 9.07
C TRP A 147 1.56 -15.09 10.46
N SER A 148 2.88 -15.27 10.56
CA SER A 148 3.58 -15.45 11.83
C SER A 148 3.91 -14.13 12.56
N THR A 149 3.99 -13.00 11.83
CA THR A 149 4.47 -11.73 12.40
C THR A 149 3.45 -10.60 12.34
N GLY A 150 2.41 -10.73 11.54
CA GLY A 150 1.45 -9.65 11.31
C GLY A 150 2.05 -8.38 10.67
N MET A 151 3.22 -8.47 10.03
CA MET A 151 3.84 -7.36 9.31
C MET A 151 2.93 -6.83 8.21
N ARG A 152 3.11 -5.55 7.84
CA ARG A 152 2.43 -5.03 6.66
C ARG A 152 3.04 -5.63 5.38
N PRO A 153 2.23 -5.90 4.34
CA PRO A 153 2.75 -6.45 3.08
C PRO A 153 3.88 -5.62 2.45
N ASN A 154 3.85 -4.29 2.61
CA ASN A 154 4.93 -3.43 2.14
C ASN A 154 6.21 -3.61 2.96
N GLU A 155 6.12 -3.82 4.26
CA GLU A 155 7.26 -4.06 5.14
C GLU A 155 7.96 -5.36 4.74
N VAL A 156 7.19 -6.44 4.53
CA VAL A 156 7.74 -7.73 4.04
C VAL A 156 8.40 -7.56 2.66
N ALA A 157 7.74 -6.85 1.74
CA ALA A 157 8.28 -6.60 0.40
C ALA A 157 9.58 -5.76 0.39
N SER A 158 9.80 -4.96 1.44
CA SER A 158 10.94 -4.06 1.57
C SER A 158 12.07 -4.65 2.41
N LEU A 159 11.91 -5.86 2.96
CA LEU A 159 12.95 -6.52 3.75
C LEU A 159 14.22 -6.71 2.93
N LYS A 160 15.34 -6.37 3.55
CA LYS A 160 16.68 -6.59 3.03
C LYS A 160 17.32 -7.78 3.72
N TYR A 161 18.36 -8.32 3.12
CA TYR A 161 19.11 -9.45 3.71
C TYR A 161 19.63 -9.12 5.12
N LYS A 162 20.20 -7.92 5.34
CA LYS A 162 20.71 -7.47 6.65
C LYS A 162 19.65 -7.25 7.72
N ASP A 163 18.38 -7.14 7.34
CA ASP A 163 17.30 -6.87 8.30
C ASP A 163 16.93 -8.13 9.10
N PHE A 164 17.50 -9.26 8.71
CA PHE A 164 17.25 -10.55 9.31
C PHE A 164 18.40 -11.01 10.20
N ASP A 165 18.22 -10.91 11.51
CA ASP A 165 19.16 -11.42 12.50
C ASP A 165 18.78 -12.87 12.85
N ILE A 166 19.45 -13.79 12.17
CA ILE A 166 19.18 -15.23 12.26
C ILE A 166 19.57 -15.80 13.62
N GLU A 167 20.63 -15.27 14.23
CA GLU A 167 21.18 -15.78 15.49
C GLU A 167 20.26 -15.44 16.66
N ASN A 168 19.71 -14.25 16.65
CA ASN A 168 18.84 -13.75 17.71
C ASN A 168 17.35 -13.92 17.41
N ASN A 169 16.97 -14.50 16.26
CA ASN A 169 15.58 -14.63 15.80
C ASN A 169 14.83 -13.30 15.76
N LEU A 170 15.44 -12.28 15.17
CA LEU A 170 14.89 -10.94 15.08
C LEU A 170 14.78 -10.46 13.63
N ILE A 171 13.74 -9.68 13.35
CA ILE A 171 13.59 -8.94 12.08
C ILE A 171 13.56 -7.44 12.41
N LYS A 172 14.46 -6.68 11.77
CA LYS A 172 14.47 -5.21 11.82
C LYS A 172 13.59 -4.64 10.72
N ILE A 173 12.69 -3.75 11.07
CA ILE A 173 11.80 -3.06 10.12
C ILE A 173 12.15 -1.60 10.13
N HIS A 174 12.59 -1.11 8.99
CA HIS A 174 12.96 0.28 8.78
C HIS A 174 11.81 1.09 8.21
N ASP A 175 11.85 2.41 8.46
CA ASP A 175 10.97 3.42 7.87
C ASP A 175 9.48 3.07 7.95
N THR A 176 9.01 2.82 9.18
CA THR A 176 7.56 2.66 9.40
C THR A 176 6.85 3.97 9.10
N LYS A 177 5.51 3.93 9.00
CA LYS A 177 4.65 5.10 8.69
C LYS A 177 4.90 6.35 9.57
N LEU A 178 5.63 6.17 10.68
CA LEU A 178 6.00 7.23 11.64
C LEU A 178 7.50 7.50 11.66
N HIS A 179 8.27 7.06 10.65
CA HIS A 179 9.73 7.16 10.57
C HIS A 179 10.45 6.55 11.81
N LYS A 180 9.85 5.51 12.40
CA LYS A 180 10.42 4.79 13.53
C LYS A 180 10.76 3.36 13.11
N ASP A 181 12.00 2.96 13.36
CA ASP A 181 12.43 1.58 13.23
C ASP A 181 11.85 0.75 14.37
N ARG A 182 11.59 -0.52 14.11
CA ARG A 182 11.20 -1.48 15.14
C ARG A 182 11.78 -2.85 14.86
N THR A 183 12.03 -3.58 15.93
CA THR A 183 12.45 -4.98 15.86
C THR A 183 11.28 -5.89 16.24
N ILE A 184 11.10 -6.96 15.48
CA ILE A 184 10.10 -8.00 15.74
C ILE A 184 10.82 -9.30 16.11
N PRO A 185 10.57 -9.85 17.31
CA PRO A 185 11.01 -11.21 17.62
C PRO A 185 10.17 -12.21 16.82
N ILE A 186 10.80 -13.26 16.32
CA ILE A 186 10.16 -14.34 15.59
C ILE A 186 10.44 -15.68 16.26
N HIS A 187 9.52 -16.60 16.10
CA HIS A 187 9.72 -17.95 16.59
C HIS A 187 10.83 -18.67 15.80
N GLU A 188 11.58 -19.55 16.45
CA GLU A 188 12.69 -20.29 15.84
C GLU A 188 12.28 -21.03 14.54
N SER A 189 11.06 -21.59 14.50
CA SER A 189 10.55 -22.25 13.29
C SER A 189 10.45 -21.31 12.07
N VAL A 190 10.20 -20.02 12.30
CA VAL A 190 10.17 -19.00 11.23
C VAL A 190 11.60 -18.73 10.74
N SER A 191 12.56 -18.60 11.67
CA SER A 191 13.97 -18.45 11.34
C SER A 191 14.50 -19.63 10.52
N ILE A 192 14.13 -20.86 10.88
CA ILE A 192 14.49 -22.05 10.11
C ILE A 192 13.96 -21.95 8.67
N LYS A 193 12.70 -21.55 8.50
CA LYS A 193 12.11 -21.41 7.14
C LYS A 193 12.78 -20.34 6.30
N ILE A 194 13.24 -19.26 6.91
CA ILE A 194 13.99 -18.23 6.20
C ILE A 194 15.40 -18.72 5.85
N LYS A 195 16.06 -19.46 6.77
CA LYS A 195 17.34 -20.12 6.47
C LYS A 195 17.21 -21.06 5.26
N GLU A 196 16.18 -21.91 5.26
CA GLU A 196 15.87 -22.81 4.12
C GLU A 196 15.70 -22.01 2.81
N TYR A 197 15.02 -20.87 2.86
CA TYR A 197 14.84 -20.00 1.71
C TYR A 197 16.17 -19.38 1.24
N ILE A 198 17.02 -18.93 2.15
CA ILE A 198 18.36 -18.39 1.83
C ILE A 198 19.24 -19.48 1.20
N LEU A 199 19.23 -20.70 1.74
CA LEU A 199 19.95 -21.84 1.14
C LEU A 199 19.45 -22.12 -0.27
N PHE A 200 18.13 -22.08 -0.49
CA PHE A 200 17.54 -22.22 -1.82
C PHE A 200 18.03 -21.12 -2.78
N LEU A 201 18.19 -19.88 -2.34
CA LEU A 201 18.78 -18.80 -3.16
C LEU A 201 20.23 -19.12 -3.54
N ASN A 202 21.02 -19.61 -2.59
CA ASN A 202 22.43 -20.00 -2.81
C ASN A 202 22.54 -21.12 -3.86
N ASP A 203 21.65 -22.13 -3.82
CA ASP A 203 21.60 -23.21 -4.81
C ASP A 203 21.33 -22.68 -6.22
N HIS A 204 20.60 -21.56 -6.31
CA HIS A 204 20.29 -20.84 -7.56
C HIS A 204 21.36 -19.78 -7.91
N LYS A 205 22.54 -19.79 -7.22
CA LYS A 205 23.65 -18.87 -7.40
C LYS A 205 23.24 -17.40 -7.20
N ILE A 206 22.27 -17.15 -6.30
CA ILE A 206 21.84 -15.83 -5.86
C ILE A 206 22.42 -15.59 -4.48
N TYR A 207 23.35 -14.65 -4.40
CA TYR A 207 24.07 -14.29 -3.18
C TYR A 207 23.75 -12.81 -2.88
N PRO A 208 22.65 -12.51 -2.14
CA PRO A 208 22.27 -11.14 -1.87
C PRO A 208 23.34 -10.41 -1.03
N ASN A 209 23.65 -9.19 -1.40
CA ASN A 209 24.40 -8.30 -0.51
C ASN A 209 23.50 -7.84 0.65
N GLU A 210 24.09 -7.27 1.69
CA GLU A 210 23.35 -6.80 2.87
C GLU A 210 22.16 -5.89 2.54
N ASN A 211 22.30 -5.02 1.55
CA ASN A 211 21.30 -4.04 1.16
C ASN A 211 20.33 -4.50 0.06
N ASP A 212 20.53 -5.70 -0.47
CA ASP A 212 19.65 -6.26 -1.48
C ASP A 212 18.33 -6.73 -0.85
N THR A 213 17.29 -6.82 -1.68
CA THR A 213 16.01 -7.38 -1.26
C THR A 213 16.17 -8.83 -0.82
N LEU A 214 15.42 -9.24 0.20
CA LEU A 214 15.39 -10.64 0.61
C LEU A 214 14.65 -11.52 -0.39
N PHE A 215 13.64 -10.99 -1.09
CA PHE A 215 12.74 -11.76 -1.95
C PHE A 215 12.95 -11.50 -3.43
N TYR A 216 12.98 -12.60 -4.19
CA TYR A 216 13.14 -12.59 -5.64
C TYR A 216 11.95 -13.26 -6.34
N THR A 217 11.69 -12.86 -7.58
CA THR A 217 10.74 -13.50 -8.50
C THR A 217 11.50 -14.01 -9.71
N THR A 218 10.79 -14.64 -10.65
CA THR A 218 11.34 -15.18 -11.88
C THR A 218 12.36 -14.23 -12.53
N ASN A 219 13.43 -14.82 -13.07
CA ASN A 219 14.59 -14.11 -13.62
C ASN A 219 15.36 -13.25 -12.60
N GLN A 220 15.42 -13.69 -11.36
CA GLN A 220 16.18 -13.05 -10.27
C GLN A 220 15.84 -11.56 -10.07
N LYS A 221 14.62 -11.15 -10.39
CA LYS A 221 14.18 -9.77 -10.18
C LYS A 221 13.60 -9.58 -8.78
N PRO A 222 13.77 -8.40 -8.15
CA PRO A 222 13.15 -8.10 -6.86
C PRO A 222 11.64 -8.37 -6.85
N PHE A 223 11.16 -9.00 -5.79
CA PHE A 223 9.75 -9.32 -5.62
C PHE A 223 9.02 -8.15 -4.95
N SER A 224 8.77 -7.11 -5.72
CA SER A 224 8.12 -5.88 -5.24
C SER A 224 6.70 -6.13 -4.74
N LEU A 225 6.18 -5.21 -3.91
CA LEU A 225 4.81 -5.29 -3.38
C LEU A 225 3.75 -5.50 -4.47
N SER A 226 3.86 -4.81 -5.59
CA SER A 226 2.89 -4.96 -6.70
C SER A 226 2.92 -6.36 -7.31
N LYS A 227 4.10 -6.97 -7.42
CA LYS A 227 4.25 -8.35 -7.89
C LYS A 227 3.73 -9.36 -6.86
N ILE A 228 3.98 -9.14 -5.57
CA ILE A 228 3.43 -9.95 -4.46
C ILE A 228 1.90 -9.90 -4.50
N GLN A 229 1.32 -8.70 -4.60
CA GLN A 229 -0.14 -8.53 -4.69
C GLN A 229 -0.74 -9.21 -5.93
N TYR A 230 -0.06 -9.09 -7.07
CA TYR A 230 -0.48 -9.78 -8.29
C TYR A 230 -0.40 -11.30 -8.15
N THR A 231 0.69 -11.82 -7.58
CA THR A 231 0.86 -13.25 -7.32
C THR A 231 -0.20 -13.77 -6.34
N PHE A 232 -0.48 -13.01 -5.29
CA PHE A 232 -1.55 -13.34 -4.35
C PHE A 232 -2.93 -13.41 -5.03
N LYS A 233 -3.21 -12.48 -5.95
CA LYS A 233 -4.46 -12.52 -6.72
C LYS A 233 -4.64 -13.82 -7.52
N LEU A 234 -3.55 -14.43 -7.98
CA LEU A 234 -3.60 -15.69 -8.74
C LEU A 234 -3.89 -16.90 -7.85
N ILE A 235 -3.37 -16.92 -6.61
CA ILE A 235 -3.51 -18.08 -5.70
C ILE A 235 -4.74 -18.01 -4.78
N ARG A 236 -5.28 -16.83 -4.53
CA ARG A 236 -6.40 -16.64 -3.59
C ARG A 236 -7.70 -17.34 -4.02
N CYS A 237 -7.83 -17.71 -5.30
CA CYS A 237 -8.96 -18.50 -5.79
C CYS A 237 -9.11 -19.85 -5.08
N GLY A 238 -8.06 -20.36 -4.44
CA GLY A 238 -8.11 -21.58 -3.64
C GLY A 238 -8.94 -21.48 -2.35
N ILE A 239 -9.23 -20.26 -1.89
CA ILE A 239 -9.98 -20.00 -0.65
C ILE A 239 -11.23 -19.11 -0.87
N THR A 240 -11.49 -18.67 -2.11
CA THR A 240 -12.70 -17.90 -2.45
C THR A 240 -13.71 -18.86 -3.08
N HIS A 241 -14.87 -19.01 -2.48
CA HIS A 241 -16.00 -19.74 -3.08
C HIS A 241 -16.84 -18.79 -3.92
N GLU A 242 -17.37 -19.26 -5.07
CA GLU A 242 -18.16 -18.46 -6.01
C GLU A 242 -19.39 -17.80 -5.36
N ASP A 243 -19.97 -18.43 -4.35
CA ASP A 243 -21.17 -17.98 -3.64
C ASP A 243 -20.89 -17.12 -2.39
N SER A 244 -19.63 -16.83 -2.08
CA SER A 244 -19.31 -16.05 -0.89
C SER A 244 -19.10 -14.57 -1.23
N ASP A 245 -19.66 -13.68 -0.42
CA ASP A 245 -19.38 -12.23 -0.39
C ASP A 245 -17.87 -11.91 -0.17
N HIS A 246 -17.01 -12.97 -0.13
CA HIS A 246 -15.58 -12.96 0.12
C HIS A 246 -14.70 -12.63 -1.10
N THR A 247 -15.26 -11.99 -2.13
CA THR A 247 -14.49 -11.51 -3.29
C THR A 247 -13.34 -10.55 -2.96
N ASN A 248 -13.19 -10.17 -1.69
CA ASN A 248 -12.26 -9.15 -1.23
C ASN A 248 -11.15 -9.65 -0.29
N VAL A 249 -10.81 -10.94 -0.32
CA VAL A 249 -9.66 -11.48 0.43
C VAL A 249 -8.36 -10.78 0.01
N ARG A 250 -7.62 -10.18 0.94
CA ARG A 250 -6.46 -9.32 0.66
C ARG A 250 -5.26 -9.72 1.49
N LEU A 251 -4.06 -9.53 0.95
CA LEU A 251 -2.81 -9.70 1.71
C LEU A 251 -2.77 -8.91 3.03
N TYR A 252 -3.39 -7.73 3.06
CA TYR A 252 -3.41 -6.91 4.28
C TYR A 252 -4.23 -7.56 5.41
N ASP A 253 -5.15 -8.45 5.08
CA ASP A 253 -6.02 -9.11 6.06
C ASP A 253 -5.26 -10.14 6.91
N PHE A 254 -4.07 -10.62 6.48
CA PHE A 254 -3.16 -11.40 7.33
C PHE A 254 -2.81 -10.69 8.63
N ARG A 255 -2.61 -9.36 8.58
CA ARG A 255 -2.34 -8.57 9.77
C ARG A 255 -3.55 -8.50 10.71
N HIS A 256 -4.76 -8.43 10.16
CA HIS A 256 -5.98 -8.51 10.98
C HIS A 256 -6.12 -9.88 11.63
N SER A 257 -5.85 -10.95 10.88
CA SER A 257 -5.89 -12.32 11.38
C SER A 257 -4.85 -12.56 12.48
N PHE A 258 -3.61 -12.07 12.30
CA PHE A 258 -2.58 -12.13 13.33
C PHE A 258 -3.03 -11.42 14.61
N ALA A 259 -3.51 -10.18 14.51
CA ALA A 259 -3.98 -9.41 15.67
C ALA A 259 -5.15 -10.11 16.38
N SER A 260 -6.16 -10.56 15.63
CA SER A 260 -7.32 -11.27 16.19
C SER A 260 -6.90 -12.55 16.90
N ARG A 261 -6.02 -13.36 16.30
CA ARG A 261 -5.51 -14.59 16.88
C ARG A 261 -4.69 -14.33 18.14
N THR A 262 -3.83 -13.31 18.14
CA THR A 262 -3.01 -12.96 19.30
C THR A 262 -3.88 -12.49 20.47
N ILE A 263 -4.87 -11.61 20.20
CA ILE A 263 -5.81 -11.15 21.24
C ILE A 263 -6.62 -12.33 21.79
N TYR A 264 -7.10 -13.23 20.92
CA TYR A 264 -7.83 -14.43 21.34
C TYR A 264 -6.98 -15.34 22.24
N GLN A 265 -5.70 -15.55 21.92
CA GLN A 265 -4.78 -16.31 22.76
C GLN A 265 -4.58 -15.66 24.13
N TRP A 266 -4.38 -14.33 24.19
CA TRP A 266 -4.25 -13.61 25.47
C TRP A 266 -5.51 -13.73 26.33
N LEU A 267 -6.70 -13.62 25.73
CA LEU A 267 -7.96 -13.80 26.45
C LEU A 267 -8.12 -15.22 27.01
N ASN A 268 -7.78 -16.22 26.22
CA ASN A 268 -7.84 -17.63 26.68
C ASN A 268 -6.85 -17.90 27.81
N ASN A 269 -5.68 -17.28 27.76
CA ASN A 269 -4.66 -17.38 28.80
C ASN A 269 -4.96 -16.49 30.03
N LYS A 270 -6.09 -15.77 30.03
CA LYS A 270 -6.47 -14.81 31.08
C LYS A 270 -5.43 -13.70 31.32
N GLU A 271 -4.73 -13.31 30.27
CA GLU A 271 -3.75 -12.24 30.32
C GLU A 271 -4.44 -10.86 30.21
N ASP A 272 -3.84 -9.83 30.82
CA ASP A 272 -4.35 -8.46 30.67
C ASP A 272 -4.06 -7.92 29.27
N VAL A 273 -5.08 -7.95 28.43
CA VAL A 273 -5.01 -7.47 27.05
C VAL A 273 -4.70 -5.97 26.98
N ASN A 274 -5.23 -5.16 27.93
CA ASN A 274 -5.01 -3.72 27.91
C ASN A 274 -3.55 -3.35 28.26
N ALA A 275 -2.90 -4.14 29.09
CA ALA A 275 -1.48 -3.93 29.41
C ALA A 275 -0.53 -4.32 28.25
N LYS A 276 -1.03 -5.14 27.28
CA LYS A 276 -0.25 -5.65 26.15
C LYS A 276 -0.48 -4.89 24.83
N LEU A 277 -1.52 -4.07 24.74
CA LEU A 277 -1.83 -3.22 23.60
C LEU A 277 -1.16 -1.84 23.70
#